data_41df9847adc4a15efa4ae1c541d34943
#
_entry.id   41df9847adc4a15efa4ae1c541d34943
#
_cell.length_a   1.000
_cell.length_b   1.000
_cell.length_c   1.000
_cell.angle_alpha   90.00
_cell.angle_beta   90.00
_cell.angle_gamma   90.00
#
_symmetry.space_group_name_H-M   'P 1'
#
loop_
_entity.id
_entity.type
_entity.pdbx_description
1 polymer ?
#
loop_
_entity_poly.entity_id
_entity_poly.type
_entity_poly.pdbx_seq_one_letter_code
_entity_poly.pdbx_strand_id
1 'polypeptide(L)'
;MKNFYRSMVATWIAVLISTSVIRATEPIDIGSRRELLVDHHLIERLDGVRLELHRPVRREVVFRPDAAWEGNGSGYQSVFQDGDRFRIYYRGGHHPNSKAYKTSRNSWETLCVAESKDGIHWTRPELGIVEFNGSTTNNLILDAAMVSDFGGSPAHTAVFKDSNPDCPPEERYKIVIVGRNPKGLYLMVSGDGLHFKLKSEKPFATEGAFDSQNLMFWDSVGGVYREYHRAFEKGGYKGVRGIMTAVSKTPTSFPKPQWLKYPNATEQALYTNQIQPYFRAPHIFMGFPMRYNDRGWSPSMTKLPGLEERQHRAKQHPRYGTTVTDAAFMTSRDGMTFHRWSEAFIRPGPARQDTWVYGDNFIFWGMVPTKSHLQGAPDEISLYATEGYWEGNATSFRRYTIRMDGFVSVQAPFSGGKLLTKPLKFDGSQLEMNFSTSAAGSVRVEIQDDAGKPVTGFTLADCNEQFGDQLERVVS
;
A
#
# COMPACT_ATOMS: atom_id res chain seq x y z
N MET A 1 86.92 26.80 20.62
CA MET A 1 86.62 26.81 19.24
C MET A 1 85.76 25.60 18.94
N LYS A 2 84.47 25.74 18.87
CA LYS A 2 83.54 24.65 18.54
C LYS A 2 82.64 25.17 17.42
N ASN A 3 82.76 24.54 16.23
CA ASN A 3 81.96 24.82 15.04
C ASN A 3 80.59 24.24 15.23
N PHE A 4 79.52 25.07 15.04
CA PHE A 4 78.16 24.67 14.94
C PHE A 4 77.79 24.61 13.45
N TYR A 5 77.58 23.42 12.86
CA TYR A 5 76.91 23.23 11.60
C TYR A 5 75.39 23.20 11.87
N ARG A 6 74.63 24.14 11.26
CA ARG A 6 73.20 24.09 11.14
C ARG A 6 72.81 23.35 9.86
N SER A 7 72.22 22.22 9.99
CA SER A 7 71.57 21.49 8.87
C SER A 7 70.19 22.07 8.66
N MET A 8 69.92 22.59 7.48
CA MET A 8 68.57 22.98 7.04
C MET A 8 67.91 21.77 6.41
N VAL A 9 66.84 21.23 7.05
CA VAL A 9 65.97 20.22 6.48
C VAL A 9 64.84 20.93 5.76
N ALA A 10 64.83 20.87 4.41
CA ALA A 10 63.75 21.37 3.60
C ALA A 10 62.62 20.31 3.58
N THR A 11 61.51 20.60 4.25
CA THR A 11 60.32 19.75 4.23
C THR A 11 59.48 20.09 2.97
N TRP A 12 59.43 19.19 1.99
CA TRP A 12 58.54 19.28 0.88
C TRP A 12 57.15 18.84 1.31
N ILE A 13 56.16 19.75 1.32
CA ILE A 13 54.76 19.43 1.47
C ILE A 13 54.20 19.15 0.07
N ALA A 14 54.02 17.88 -0.24
CA ALA A 14 53.28 17.46 -1.43
C ALA A 14 51.79 17.68 -1.17
N VAL A 15 51.22 18.69 -1.76
CA VAL A 15 49.75 18.89 -1.81
C VAL A 15 49.18 17.92 -2.82
N LEU A 16 48.62 16.79 -2.33
CA LEU A 16 47.81 15.89 -3.12
C LEU A 16 46.46 16.58 -3.43
N ILE A 17 46.35 17.20 -4.61
CA ILE A 17 45.04 17.63 -5.14
C ILE A 17 44.34 16.34 -5.58
N SER A 18 43.47 15.79 -4.73
CA SER A 18 42.53 14.77 -5.13
C SER A 18 41.48 15.40 -6.07
N THR A 19 41.70 15.29 -7.37
CA THR A 19 40.64 15.50 -8.34
C THR A 19 39.62 14.39 -8.12
N SER A 20 38.55 14.71 -7.38
CA SER A 20 37.34 13.87 -7.40
C SER A 20 36.83 13.86 -8.84
N VAL A 21 37.07 12.77 -9.54
CA VAL A 21 36.40 12.48 -10.80
C VAL A 21 34.92 12.38 -10.45
N ILE A 22 34.15 13.43 -10.73
CA ILE A 22 32.70 13.39 -10.71
C ILE A 22 32.34 12.37 -11.81
N ARG A 23 32.07 11.15 -11.37
CA ARG A 23 31.56 10.10 -12.26
C ARG A 23 30.18 10.59 -12.67
N ALA A 24 29.99 10.97 -13.93
CA ALA A 24 28.69 11.25 -14.47
C ALA A 24 27.79 10.04 -14.14
N THR A 25 26.71 10.28 -13.42
CA THR A 25 25.72 9.22 -13.15
C THR A 25 25.11 8.79 -14.47
N GLU A 26 25.11 7.51 -14.75
CA GLU A 26 24.44 6.97 -15.95
C GLU A 26 23.01 7.50 -16.03
N PRO A 27 22.56 8.00 -17.18
CA PRO A 27 21.21 8.53 -17.34
C PRO A 27 20.16 7.46 -16.99
N ILE A 28 19.13 7.86 -16.29
CA ILE A 28 18.01 6.97 -15.97
C ILE A 28 17.14 6.82 -17.22
N ASP A 29 17.03 5.60 -17.72
CA ASP A 29 16.18 5.29 -18.87
C ASP A 29 14.72 5.20 -18.42
N ILE A 30 13.92 6.19 -18.85
CA ILE A 30 12.48 6.23 -18.60
C ILE A 30 11.66 5.88 -19.85
N GLY A 31 12.30 5.74 -21.03
CA GLY A 31 11.61 5.51 -22.30
C GLY A 31 10.46 6.49 -22.51
N SER A 32 9.27 5.98 -22.81
CA SER A 32 8.02 6.76 -22.92
C SER A 32 7.04 6.50 -21.75
N ARG A 33 7.51 5.85 -20.68
CA ARG A 33 6.64 5.48 -19.56
C ARG A 33 6.31 6.65 -18.66
N ARG A 34 5.18 6.58 -17.95
CA ARG A 34 4.81 7.53 -16.91
C ARG A 34 5.71 7.36 -15.69
N GLU A 35 6.23 8.45 -15.17
CA GLU A 35 7.01 8.48 -13.93
C GLU A 35 6.32 9.35 -12.88
N LEU A 36 6.47 8.95 -11.60
CA LEU A 36 5.94 9.69 -10.46
C LEU A 36 7.09 10.16 -9.56
N LEU A 37 6.99 11.39 -9.07
CA LEU A 37 7.96 11.97 -8.13
C LEU A 37 7.62 11.55 -6.68
N VAL A 38 7.46 10.24 -6.45
CA VAL A 38 7.07 9.66 -5.14
C VAL A 38 8.25 9.42 -4.19
N ASP A 39 9.47 9.62 -4.71
CA ASP A 39 10.75 9.45 -4.03
C ASP A 39 11.82 10.34 -4.69
N HIS A 40 13.07 10.22 -4.25
CA HIS A 40 14.20 10.94 -4.83
C HIS A 40 14.85 10.24 -6.04
N HIS A 41 14.22 9.20 -6.62
CA HIS A 41 14.84 8.41 -7.69
C HIS A 41 15.24 9.27 -8.89
N LEU A 42 14.33 10.12 -9.38
CA LEU A 42 14.55 10.98 -10.53
C LEU A 42 15.15 12.36 -10.15
N ILE A 43 15.19 12.69 -8.87
CA ILE A 43 15.52 14.05 -8.40
C ILE A 43 17.01 14.16 -8.14
N GLU A 44 17.65 15.12 -8.80
CA GLU A 44 19.02 15.55 -8.50
C GLU A 44 19.02 16.61 -7.39
N ARG A 45 18.19 17.67 -7.55
CA ARG A 45 18.18 18.78 -6.61
C ARG A 45 16.80 19.45 -6.53
N LEU A 46 16.47 19.89 -5.33
CA LEU A 46 15.30 20.71 -5.01
C LEU A 46 15.78 22.05 -4.43
N ASP A 47 15.51 23.14 -5.12
CA ASP A 47 15.89 24.49 -4.70
C ASP A 47 14.62 25.28 -4.36
N GLY A 48 14.36 25.55 -3.08
CA GLY A 48 13.17 26.28 -2.61
C GLY A 48 11.84 25.52 -2.76
N VAL A 49 11.89 24.25 -3.12
CA VAL A 49 10.74 23.34 -3.22
C VAL A 49 10.96 22.09 -2.36
N ARG A 50 9.90 21.32 -2.11
CA ARG A 50 9.98 20.07 -1.36
C ARG A 50 9.04 19.01 -1.92
N LEU A 51 9.33 17.76 -1.63
CA LEU A 51 8.34 16.69 -1.78
C LEU A 51 7.29 16.81 -0.69
N GLU A 52 6.03 16.74 -1.07
CA GLU A 52 4.87 16.77 -0.18
C GLU A 52 4.01 15.54 -0.37
N LEU A 53 3.81 14.79 0.71
CA LEU A 53 2.87 13.67 0.75
C LEU A 53 1.45 14.19 0.87
N HIS A 54 0.60 13.88 -0.11
CA HIS A 54 -0.82 14.23 -0.07
C HIS A 54 -1.61 13.19 0.71
N ARG A 55 -2.58 13.67 1.49
CA ARG A 55 -3.51 12.81 2.24
C ARG A 55 -4.77 12.60 1.42
N PRO A 56 -5.27 11.37 1.35
CA PRO A 56 -6.55 11.14 0.70
C PRO A 56 -7.68 11.84 1.46
N VAL A 57 -8.63 12.35 0.70
CA VAL A 57 -9.82 13.03 1.23
C VAL A 57 -10.80 11.98 1.74
N ARG A 58 -11.20 12.10 3.00
CA ARG A 58 -12.19 11.22 3.63
C ARG A 58 -13.56 11.46 3.00
N ARG A 59 -14.19 10.39 2.53
CA ARG A 59 -15.51 10.38 1.90
C ARG A 59 -16.52 9.60 2.78
N GLU A 60 -17.58 9.14 2.18
CA GLU A 60 -18.70 8.41 2.80
C GLU A 60 -18.29 7.00 3.27
N VAL A 61 -19.10 6.41 4.16
CA VAL A 61 -19.14 4.97 4.39
C VAL A 61 -19.91 4.36 3.24
N VAL A 62 -19.24 3.54 2.44
CA VAL A 62 -19.79 2.94 1.23
C VAL A 62 -20.43 1.57 1.48
N PHE A 63 -20.06 0.90 2.57
CA PHE A 63 -20.58 -0.41 2.91
C PHE A 63 -20.45 -0.70 4.40
N ARG A 64 -21.43 -1.42 4.94
CA ARG A 64 -21.39 -2.01 6.29
C ARG A 64 -21.66 -3.51 6.16
N PRO A 65 -20.71 -4.36 6.54
CA PRO A 65 -20.92 -5.81 6.61
C PRO A 65 -21.75 -6.15 7.85
N ASP A 66 -23.04 -5.89 7.81
CA ASP A 66 -24.01 -6.00 8.94
C ASP A 66 -24.99 -7.17 8.81
N ALA A 67 -24.86 -7.98 7.78
CA ALA A 67 -25.62 -9.22 7.65
C ALA A 67 -25.23 -10.23 8.73
N ALA A 68 -26.14 -11.14 9.07
CA ALA A 68 -25.96 -12.09 10.17
C ALA A 68 -24.71 -12.97 10.03
N TRP A 69 -24.24 -13.21 8.83
CA TRP A 69 -23.04 -14.01 8.53
C TRP A 69 -21.74 -13.18 8.46
N GLU A 70 -21.81 -11.85 8.50
CA GLU A 70 -20.65 -10.96 8.34
C GLU A 70 -20.02 -10.57 9.68
N GLY A 71 -20.82 -10.19 10.66
CA GLY A 71 -20.35 -9.89 12.02
C GLY A 71 -19.49 -8.61 12.10
N ASN A 72 -18.84 -8.39 13.26
CA ASN A 72 -18.07 -7.20 13.57
C ASN A 72 -16.56 -7.30 13.26
N GLY A 73 -16.11 -8.45 12.77
CA GLY A 73 -14.70 -8.77 12.56
C GLY A 73 -14.22 -8.61 11.11
N SER A 74 -14.96 -7.87 10.28
CA SER A 74 -14.56 -7.71 8.88
C SER A 74 -13.21 -7.03 8.74
N GLY A 75 -12.30 -7.64 7.98
CA GLY A 75 -10.93 -7.20 7.77
C GLY A 75 -10.28 -7.91 6.58
N TYR A 76 -9.03 -7.56 6.28
CA TYR A 76 -8.22 -8.18 5.22
C TYR A 76 -8.89 -8.13 3.84
N GLN A 77 -9.43 -6.97 3.52
CA GLN A 77 -10.16 -6.76 2.28
C GLN A 77 -9.21 -6.67 1.09
N SER A 78 -9.68 -7.20 -0.05
CA SER A 78 -9.09 -6.97 -1.37
C SER A 78 -10.12 -6.30 -2.26
N VAL A 79 -9.71 -5.31 -3.05
CA VAL A 79 -10.58 -4.60 -3.98
C VAL A 79 -9.92 -4.45 -5.35
N PHE A 80 -10.66 -4.73 -6.42
CA PHE A 80 -10.19 -4.49 -7.78
C PHE A 80 -11.35 -4.32 -8.76
N GLN A 81 -11.05 -3.73 -9.89
CA GLN A 81 -11.97 -3.67 -11.02
C GLN A 81 -11.95 -5.00 -11.78
N ASP A 82 -13.11 -5.54 -12.04
CA ASP A 82 -13.31 -6.80 -12.72
C ASP A 82 -14.27 -6.62 -13.91
N GLY A 83 -13.70 -6.29 -15.05
CA GLY A 83 -14.48 -5.92 -16.24
C GLY A 83 -15.29 -4.64 -16.02
N ASP A 84 -16.61 -4.75 -16.11
CA ASP A 84 -17.56 -3.65 -15.96
C ASP A 84 -18.01 -3.37 -14.52
N ARG A 85 -17.44 -4.07 -13.57
CA ARG A 85 -17.76 -3.96 -12.13
C ARG A 85 -16.53 -3.89 -11.27
N PHE A 86 -16.74 -3.55 -10.00
CA PHE A 86 -15.77 -3.63 -8.92
C PHE A 86 -16.18 -4.73 -7.95
N ARG A 87 -15.20 -5.43 -7.36
CA ARG A 87 -15.41 -6.43 -6.31
C ARG A 87 -14.60 -6.11 -5.08
N ILE A 88 -15.23 -6.21 -3.89
CA ILE A 88 -14.53 -6.26 -2.60
C ILE A 88 -14.70 -7.67 -2.07
N TYR A 89 -13.58 -8.33 -1.78
CA TYR A 89 -13.55 -9.56 -1.00
C TYR A 89 -13.15 -9.22 0.42
N TYR A 90 -13.87 -9.75 1.40
CA TYR A 90 -13.66 -9.40 2.79
C TYR A 90 -14.01 -10.55 3.73
N ARG A 91 -13.31 -10.59 4.87
CA ARG A 91 -13.62 -11.53 5.93
C ARG A 91 -15.00 -11.23 6.51
N GLY A 92 -15.86 -12.24 6.56
CA GLY A 92 -16.99 -12.32 7.45
C GLY A 92 -16.58 -13.09 8.71
N GLY A 93 -17.07 -12.67 9.84
CA GLY A 93 -16.78 -13.33 11.10
C GLY A 93 -17.10 -12.45 12.28
N HIS A 94 -17.50 -13.11 13.36
CA HIS A 94 -17.79 -12.43 14.60
C HIS A 94 -16.60 -12.54 15.55
N HIS A 95 -16.19 -11.43 16.13
CA HIS A 95 -15.18 -11.39 17.16
C HIS A 95 -15.83 -11.18 18.55
N PRO A 96 -15.68 -12.11 19.50
CA PRO A 96 -16.36 -12.05 20.80
C PRO A 96 -15.81 -10.96 21.74
N ASN A 97 -14.83 -10.17 21.30
CA ASN A 97 -14.19 -9.13 22.09
C ASN A 97 -15.04 -7.85 22.24
N SER A 98 -16.17 -7.72 21.52
CA SER A 98 -17.09 -6.59 21.65
C SER A 98 -18.17 -6.84 22.69
N LYS A 99 -18.38 -5.88 23.61
CA LYS A 99 -19.48 -5.91 24.57
C LYS A 99 -20.87 -5.90 23.93
N ALA A 100 -21.00 -5.26 22.77
CA ALA A 100 -22.28 -5.16 22.06
C ALA A 100 -22.77 -6.53 21.58
N TYR A 101 -21.88 -7.49 21.44
CA TYR A 101 -22.21 -8.81 20.93
C TYR A 101 -22.49 -9.80 22.05
N LYS A 102 -23.76 -10.04 22.32
CA LYS A 102 -24.25 -10.88 23.42
C LYS A 102 -24.48 -12.37 23.03
N THR A 103 -24.14 -12.78 21.82
CA THR A 103 -24.41 -14.17 21.40
C THR A 103 -23.31 -15.12 21.83
N SER A 104 -23.70 -16.25 22.41
CA SER A 104 -22.86 -17.38 22.77
C SER A 104 -22.41 -18.22 21.55
N ARG A 105 -22.56 -17.74 20.33
CA ARG A 105 -22.18 -18.47 19.14
C ARG A 105 -20.66 -18.49 18.99
N ASN A 106 -20.12 -19.67 18.67
CA ASN A 106 -18.73 -19.84 18.31
C ASN A 106 -18.34 -18.83 17.21
N SER A 107 -17.12 -18.30 17.31
CA SER A 107 -16.56 -17.49 16.24
C SER A 107 -16.59 -18.28 14.92
N TRP A 108 -17.20 -17.74 13.88
CA TRP A 108 -17.13 -18.30 12.53
C TRP A 108 -16.20 -17.45 11.67
N GLU A 109 -15.60 -18.07 10.70
CA GLU A 109 -14.75 -17.41 9.71
C GLU A 109 -15.26 -17.72 8.32
N THR A 110 -15.53 -16.70 7.53
CA THR A 110 -16.01 -16.80 6.15
C THR A 110 -15.30 -15.81 5.28
N LEU A 111 -15.35 -16.01 3.96
CA LEU A 111 -14.96 -15.04 2.96
C LEU A 111 -16.21 -14.63 2.17
N CYS A 112 -16.45 -13.33 2.13
CA CYS A 112 -17.60 -12.71 1.48
C CYS A 112 -17.14 -11.91 0.26
N VAL A 113 -18.07 -11.63 -0.66
CA VAL A 113 -17.85 -10.69 -1.77
C VAL A 113 -18.98 -9.66 -1.83
N ALA A 114 -18.62 -8.39 -2.10
CA ALA A 114 -19.56 -7.35 -2.49
C ALA A 114 -19.20 -6.83 -3.88
N GLU A 115 -20.20 -6.40 -4.64
CA GLU A 115 -20.06 -5.90 -6.00
C GLU A 115 -20.60 -4.47 -6.13
N SER A 116 -19.99 -3.70 -7.05
CA SER A 116 -20.40 -2.34 -7.38
C SER A 116 -20.19 -2.06 -8.86
N LYS A 117 -21.00 -1.17 -9.45
CA LYS A 117 -20.81 -0.67 -10.82
C LYS A 117 -19.96 0.62 -10.87
N ASP A 118 -19.84 1.31 -9.76
CA ASP A 118 -19.20 2.64 -9.71
C ASP A 118 -18.10 2.76 -8.61
N GLY A 119 -17.90 1.71 -7.80
CA GLY A 119 -16.98 1.73 -6.67
C GLY A 119 -17.49 2.53 -5.46
N ILE A 120 -18.74 3.00 -5.50
CA ILE A 120 -19.36 3.82 -4.44
C ILE A 120 -20.57 3.10 -3.82
N HIS A 121 -21.46 2.58 -4.66
CA HIS A 121 -22.66 1.87 -4.25
C HIS A 121 -22.44 0.37 -4.32
N TRP A 122 -22.28 -0.25 -3.15
CA TRP A 122 -21.95 -1.67 -3.03
C TRP A 122 -23.16 -2.50 -2.62
N THR A 123 -23.27 -3.67 -3.21
CA THR A 123 -24.34 -4.63 -2.96
C THR A 123 -23.81 -6.01 -2.64
N ARG A 124 -24.59 -6.84 -1.96
CA ARG A 124 -24.33 -8.25 -1.71
C ARG A 124 -25.00 -9.07 -2.80
N PRO A 125 -24.26 -9.76 -3.67
CA PRO A 125 -24.86 -10.72 -4.60
C PRO A 125 -25.37 -11.94 -3.83
N GLU A 126 -26.50 -12.49 -4.24
CA GLU A 126 -27.00 -13.78 -3.76
C GLU A 126 -26.36 -14.90 -4.60
N LEU A 127 -25.43 -15.64 -3.99
CA LEU A 127 -24.55 -16.56 -4.74
C LEU A 127 -25.01 -18.02 -4.69
N GLY A 128 -25.68 -18.44 -3.63
CA GLY A 128 -26.10 -19.84 -3.48
C GLY A 128 -24.96 -20.83 -3.21
N ILE A 129 -23.75 -20.35 -2.83
CA ILE A 129 -22.54 -21.20 -2.73
C ILE A 129 -22.40 -21.82 -1.34
N VAL A 130 -22.58 -21.05 -0.28
CA VAL A 130 -22.35 -21.48 1.10
C VAL A 130 -23.64 -21.40 1.89
N GLU A 131 -23.97 -22.44 2.63
CA GLU A 131 -25.10 -22.42 3.55
C GLU A 131 -24.73 -21.75 4.87
N PHE A 132 -25.57 -20.82 5.33
CA PHE A 132 -25.47 -20.21 6.65
C PHE A 132 -26.83 -20.23 7.34
N ASN A 133 -26.94 -20.96 8.45
CA ASN A 133 -28.18 -21.11 9.24
C ASN A 133 -29.40 -21.60 8.41
N GLY A 134 -29.18 -22.57 7.51
CA GLY A 134 -30.25 -23.13 6.68
C GLY A 134 -30.62 -22.34 5.43
N SER A 135 -29.84 -21.32 5.07
CA SER A 135 -30.07 -20.51 3.86
C SER A 135 -28.79 -20.30 3.06
N THR A 136 -28.91 -20.38 1.74
CA THR A 136 -27.85 -20.02 0.79
C THR A 136 -28.04 -18.63 0.17
N THR A 137 -29.07 -17.90 0.59
CA THR A 137 -29.33 -16.52 0.16
C THR A 137 -28.36 -15.58 0.87
N ASN A 138 -27.12 -15.57 0.42
CA ASN A 138 -26.02 -14.80 0.96
C ASN A 138 -24.90 -14.59 -0.07
N ASN A 139 -23.88 -13.79 0.31
CA ASN A 139 -22.73 -13.46 -0.53
C ASN A 139 -21.43 -14.16 -0.06
N LEU A 140 -21.56 -15.32 0.57
CA LEU A 140 -20.44 -16.14 1.02
C LEU A 140 -19.85 -16.95 -0.13
N ILE A 141 -18.52 -16.98 -0.22
CA ILE A 141 -17.80 -17.77 -1.22
C ILE A 141 -16.92 -18.87 -0.61
N LEU A 142 -16.61 -18.75 0.69
CA LEU A 142 -15.77 -19.71 1.39
C LEU A 142 -16.10 -19.72 2.88
N ASP A 143 -16.19 -20.92 3.45
CA ASP A 143 -16.28 -21.14 4.88
C ASP A 143 -15.17 -22.09 5.39
N ALA A 144 -15.13 -22.30 6.69
CA ALA A 144 -14.11 -23.15 7.32
C ALA A 144 -14.25 -24.63 6.92
N ALA A 145 -15.46 -25.12 6.59
CA ALA A 145 -15.69 -26.50 6.19
C ALA A 145 -15.05 -26.81 4.82
N MET A 146 -15.16 -25.88 3.87
CA MET A 146 -14.61 -26.01 2.52
C MET A 146 -13.08 -26.08 2.48
N VAL A 147 -12.39 -25.66 3.54
CA VAL A 147 -10.92 -25.60 3.63
C VAL A 147 -10.36 -26.41 4.78
N SER A 148 -11.18 -27.31 5.35
CA SER A 148 -10.83 -28.11 6.54
C SER A 148 -9.66 -29.07 6.31
N ASP A 149 -9.51 -29.62 5.10
CA ASP A 149 -8.51 -30.64 4.75
C ASP A 149 -7.07 -30.18 5.02
N PHE A 150 -6.78 -28.91 4.78
CA PHE A 150 -5.47 -28.32 5.08
C PHE A 150 -5.50 -27.33 6.26
N GLY A 151 -6.60 -27.30 7.02
CA GLY A 151 -6.80 -26.37 8.13
C GLY A 151 -6.79 -24.90 7.69
N GLY A 152 -7.41 -24.62 6.55
CA GLY A 152 -7.46 -23.28 5.96
C GLY A 152 -8.25 -22.29 6.83
N SER A 153 -7.86 -21.01 6.78
CA SER A 153 -8.54 -19.92 7.51
C SER A 153 -9.15 -18.92 6.52
N PRO A 154 -10.46 -18.95 6.27
CA PRO A 154 -11.14 -17.95 5.44
C PRO A 154 -10.95 -16.52 5.93
N ALA A 155 -10.61 -16.33 7.21
CA ALA A 155 -10.35 -15.04 7.81
C ALA A 155 -9.02 -14.41 7.38
N HIS A 156 -8.08 -15.19 6.87
CA HIS A 156 -6.73 -14.72 6.54
C HIS A 156 -6.44 -14.94 5.05
N THR A 157 -7.16 -14.19 4.23
CA THR A 157 -7.13 -14.31 2.78
C THR A 157 -6.74 -13.00 2.11
N ALA A 158 -6.16 -13.12 0.91
CA ALA A 158 -6.01 -12.02 -0.04
C ALA A 158 -6.41 -12.53 -1.42
N VAL A 159 -7.38 -11.86 -2.05
CA VAL A 159 -7.92 -12.25 -3.36
C VAL A 159 -7.37 -11.32 -4.43
N PHE A 160 -6.91 -11.86 -5.55
CA PHE A 160 -6.45 -11.08 -6.68
C PHE A 160 -6.83 -11.70 -8.02
N LYS A 161 -6.94 -10.85 -9.03
CA LYS A 161 -7.04 -11.26 -10.42
C LYS A 161 -5.65 -11.29 -11.01
N ASP A 162 -5.21 -12.46 -11.45
CA ASP A 162 -3.87 -12.65 -11.97
C ASP A 162 -3.72 -11.99 -13.35
N SER A 163 -2.78 -11.06 -13.45
CA SER A 163 -2.45 -10.34 -14.68
C SER A 163 -1.37 -11.00 -15.52
N ASN A 164 -0.85 -12.17 -15.10
CA ASN A 164 0.07 -12.95 -15.92
C ASN A 164 -0.61 -13.35 -17.24
N PRO A 165 -0.06 -12.97 -18.40
CA PRO A 165 -0.63 -13.31 -19.70
C PRO A 165 -0.75 -14.83 -19.93
N ASP A 166 0.17 -15.60 -19.34
CA ASP A 166 0.22 -17.06 -19.46
C ASP A 166 -0.66 -17.78 -18.42
N CYS A 167 -1.40 -17.04 -17.58
CA CYS A 167 -2.28 -17.63 -16.59
C CYS A 167 -3.48 -18.31 -17.28
N PRO A 168 -3.75 -19.61 -17.02
CA PRO A 168 -4.92 -20.29 -17.56
C PRO A 168 -6.22 -19.56 -17.15
N PRO A 169 -7.22 -19.44 -18.03
CA PRO A 169 -8.48 -18.77 -17.73
C PRO A 169 -9.19 -19.31 -16.49
N GLU A 170 -9.14 -20.63 -16.27
CA GLU A 170 -9.73 -21.31 -15.11
C GLU A 170 -9.00 -21.06 -13.80
N GLU A 171 -7.84 -20.37 -13.83
CA GLU A 171 -7.04 -19.99 -12.68
C GLU A 171 -6.89 -18.46 -12.54
N ARG A 172 -7.66 -17.70 -13.31
CA ARG A 172 -7.51 -16.24 -13.42
C ARG A 172 -7.67 -15.52 -12.08
N TYR A 173 -8.46 -16.05 -11.17
CA TYR A 173 -8.62 -15.51 -9.83
C TYR A 173 -7.90 -16.40 -8.83
N LYS A 174 -7.22 -15.78 -7.86
CA LYS A 174 -6.42 -16.49 -6.88
C LYS A 174 -6.69 -15.98 -5.47
N ILE A 175 -6.63 -16.91 -4.52
CA ILE A 175 -6.63 -16.60 -3.08
C ILE A 175 -5.30 -17.06 -2.49
N VAL A 176 -4.59 -16.15 -1.84
CA VAL A 176 -3.58 -16.52 -0.83
C VAL A 176 -4.32 -16.76 0.47
N ILE A 177 -4.18 -17.93 1.04
CA ILE A 177 -4.87 -18.37 2.27
C ILE A 177 -3.89 -19.01 3.25
N VAL A 178 -4.10 -18.75 4.53
CA VAL A 178 -3.33 -19.41 5.59
C VAL A 178 -3.87 -20.82 5.83
N GLY A 179 -2.98 -21.82 5.86
CA GLY A 179 -3.28 -23.17 6.30
C GLY A 179 -2.46 -23.57 7.53
N ARG A 180 -2.91 -24.59 8.23
CA ARG A 180 -2.31 -25.06 9.49
C ARG A 180 -1.76 -26.49 9.42
N ASN A 181 -2.12 -27.28 8.41
CA ASN A 181 -1.79 -28.70 8.29
C ASN A 181 -1.22 -29.04 6.89
N PRO A 182 0.10 -28.84 6.66
CA PRO A 182 1.11 -28.16 7.45
C PRO A 182 0.91 -26.64 7.49
N LYS A 183 1.50 -25.97 8.48
CA LYS A 183 1.42 -24.50 8.59
C LYS A 183 2.12 -23.83 7.43
N GLY A 184 1.42 -22.88 6.76
CA GLY A 184 1.98 -22.10 5.66
C GLY A 184 0.94 -21.30 4.91
N LEU A 185 1.39 -20.71 3.79
CA LEU A 185 0.54 -20.02 2.83
C LEU A 185 0.23 -20.95 1.65
N TYR A 186 -1.03 -21.07 1.34
CA TYR A 186 -1.57 -21.88 0.25
C TYR A 186 -2.19 -21.01 -0.83
N LEU A 187 -2.32 -21.58 -2.02
CA LEU A 187 -2.94 -20.94 -3.16
C LEU A 187 -4.22 -21.68 -3.54
N MET A 188 -5.32 -20.95 -3.63
CA MET A 188 -6.55 -21.42 -4.27
C MET A 188 -6.76 -20.66 -5.58
N VAL A 189 -7.41 -21.29 -6.53
CA VAL A 189 -7.63 -20.76 -7.91
C VAL A 189 -9.07 -20.88 -8.33
N SER A 190 -9.50 -19.97 -9.20
CA SER A 190 -10.85 -19.92 -9.74
C SER A 190 -10.86 -19.28 -11.14
N GLY A 191 -11.80 -19.67 -11.99
CA GLY A 191 -12.06 -19.04 -13.29
C GLY A 191 -13.02 -17.86 -13.22
N ASP A 192 -13.86 -17.77 -12.20
CA ASP A 192 -14.94 -16.76 -12.08
C ASP A 192 -14.80 -15.83 -10.86
N GLY A 193 -13.85 -16.15 -9.96
CA GLY A 193 -13.65 -15.39 -8.73
C GLY A 193 -14.65 -15.72 -7.61
N LEU A 194 -15.47 -16.75 -7.79
CA LEU A 194 -16.50 -17.17 -6.83
C LEU A 194 -16.30 -18.61 -6.35
N HIS A 195 -16.00 -19.53 -7.27
CA HIS A 195 -15.79 -20.95 -6.98
C HIS A 195 -14.28 -21.26 -6.95
N PHE A 196 -13.74 -21.42 -5.77
CA PHE A 196 -12.30 -21.64 -5.57
C PHE A 196 -11.98 -23.08 -5.23
N LYS A 197 -10.86 -23.58 -5.77
CA LYS A 197 -10.29 -24.90 -5.42
C LYS A 197 -8.83 -24.76 -5.05
N LEU A 198 -8.35 -25.66 -4.20
CA LEU A 198 -6.95 -25.70 -3.82
C LEU A 198 -6.07 -26.00 -5.04
N LYS A 199 -5.01 -25.21 -5.26
CA LYS A 199 -4.07 -25.40 -6.38
C LYS A 199 -3.01 -26.45 -6.06
N SER A 200 -2.58 -26.54 -4.81
CA SER A 200 -1.54 -27.46 -4.35
C SER A 200 -1.77 -27.85 -2.90
N GLU A 201 -1.59 -29.12 -2.57
CA GLU A 201 -1.65 -29.64 -1.20
C GLU A 201 -0.46 -29.18 -0.33
N LYS A 202 0.57 -28.60 -0.95
CA LYS A 202 1.73 -28.06 -0.25
C LYS A 202 1.68 -26.54 -0.18
N PRO A 203 2.03 -25.95 0.98
CA PRO A 203 2.16 -24.51 1.08
C PRO A 203 3.32 -24.00 0.22
N PHE A 204 3.17 -22.82 -0.38
CA PHE A 204 4.23 -22.19 -1.16
C PHE A 204 5.20 -21.38 -0.29
N ALA A 205 4.82 -21.02 0.94
CA ALA A 205 5.65 -20.35 1.95
C ALA A 205 5.35 -20.90 3.34
N THR A 206 6.41 -21.15 4.14
CA THR A 206 6.31 -21.76 5.48
C THR A 206 6.96 -20.91 6.58
N GLU A 207 7.81 -19.94 6.19
CA GLU A 207 8.48 -19.04 7.12
C GLU A 207 7.70 -17.71 7.22
N GLY A 208 7.13 -17.40 8.37
CA GLY A 208 6.38 -16.16 8.60
C GLY A 208 5.40 -16.24 9.77
N ALA A 209 4.75 -15.11 10.04
CA ALA A 209 3.66 -14.96 11.01
C ALA A 209 2.39 -14.58 10.26
N PHE A 210 1.73 -15.58 9.73
CA PHE A 210 0.72 -15.48 8.68
C PHE A 210 -0.68 -15.05 9.15
N ASP A 211 -0.93 -14.87 10.44
CA ASP A 211 -2.19 -14.34 10.98
C ASP A 211 -2.39 -12.83 10.66
N SER A 212 -2.30 -12.53 9.38
CA SER A 212 -2.34 -11.21 8.77
C SER A 212 -2.83 -11.36 7.33
N GLN A 213 -2.98 -10.27 6.59
CA GLN A 213 -3.17 -10.36 5.15
C GLN A 213 -1.82 -10.58 4.47
N ASN A 214 -1.69 -11.70 3.76
CA ASN A 214 -0.50 -12.08 3.03
C ASN A 214 -0.81 -11.97 1.55
N LEU A 215 0.06 -11.33 0.78
CA LEU A 215 -0.23 -10.90 -0.58
C LEU A 215 0.59 -11.67 -1.60
N MET A 216 0.03 -11.82 -2.79
CA MET A 216 0.74 -12.27 -3.98
C MET A 216 0.16 -11.54 -5.20
N PHE A 217 1.00 -11.22 -6.17
CA PHE A 217 0.58 -10.69 -7.46
C PHE A 217 1.63 -10.97 -8.55
N TRP A 218 1.23 -10.83 -9.79
CA TRP A 218 2.14 -10.84 -10.94
C TRP A 218 2.77 -9.47 -11.13
N ASP A 219 4.10 -9.41 -11.09
CA ASP A 219 4.89 -8.25 -11.49
C ASP A 219 5.11 -8.32 -13.00
N SER A 220 4.34 -7.55 -13.76
CA SER A 220 4.39 -7.57 -15.22
C SER A 220 5.69 -7.01 -15.80
N VAL A 221 6.40 -6.16 -15.05
CA VAL A 221 7.69 -5.59 -15.46
C VAL A 221 8.82 -6.59 -15.20
N GLY A 222 8.82 -7.21 -14.03
CA GLY A 222 9.80 -8.23 -13.66
C GLY A 222 9.54 -9.62 -14.28
N GLY A 223 8.32 -9.86 -14.78
CA GLY A 223 7.90 -11.16 -15.29
C GLY A 223 7.95 -12.26 -14.23
N VAL A 224 7.54 -11.96 -13.00
CA VAL A 224 7.58 -12.86 -11.83
C VAL A 224 6.37 -12.69 -10.95
N TYR A 225 6.03 -13.72 -10.17
CA TYR A 225 5.16 -13.55 -9.00
C TYR A 225 5.97 -12.99 -7.85
N ARG A 226 5.40 -12.02 -7.13
CA ARG A 226 5.91 -11.50 -5.86
C ARG A 226 4.94 -11.85 -4.76
N GLU A 227 5.47 -12.31 -3.63
CA GLU A 227 4.70 -12.49 -2.40
C GLU A 227 5.22 -11.56 -1.31
N TYR A 228 4.31 -11.09 -0.43
CA TYR A 228 4.62 -10.25 0.73
C TYR A 228 3.83 -10.73 1.93
N HIS A 229 4.51 -11.02 3.02
CA HIS A 229 3.88 -11.46 4.25
C HIS A 229 4.53 -10.83 5.48
N ARG A 230 3.81 -10.91 6.59
CA ARG A 230 4.32 -10.43 7.87
C ARG A 230 5.22 -11.47 8.52
N ALA A 231 6.29 -10.98 9.16
CA ALA A 231 7.11 -11.75 10.07
C ALA A 231 7.48 -10.93 11.31
N PHE A 232 8.11 -11.56 12.30
CA PHE A 232 8.64 -10.90 13.47
C PHE A 232 10.16 -11.06 13.52
N GLU A 233 10.86 -9.98 13.84
CA GLU A 233 12.32 -9.89 13.81
C GLU A 233 13.03 -11.02 14.57
N LYS A 234 12.50 -11.40 15.76
CA LYS A 234 13.05 -12.45 16.62
C LYS A 234 12.39 -13.83 16.41
N GLY A 235 11.65 -13.99 15.30
CA GLY A 235 10.94 -15.21 14.99
C GLY A 235 9.66 -15.43 15.81
N GLY A 236 8.80 -16.34 15.35
CA GLY A 236 7.49 -16.59 15.96
C GLY A 236 6.63 -15.32 16.01
N TYR A 237 6.33 -14.85 17.22
CA TYR A 237 5.58 -13.61 17.49
C TYR A 237 6.37 -12.64 18.38
N LYS A 238 7.72 -12.68 18.34
CA LYS A 238 8.61 -11.91 19.20
C LYS A 238 9.34 -10.83 18.40
N GLY A 239 9.57 -9.67 19.02
CA GLY A 239 10.24 -8.53 18.39
C GLY A 239 9.30 -7.64 17.60
N VAL A 240 9.86 -6.82 16.71
CA VAL A 240 9.11 -5.88 15.88
C VAL A 240 8.49 -6.60 14.70
N ARG A 241 7.27 -6.20 14.34
CA ARG A 241 6.58 -6.69 13.15
C ARG A 241 7.17 -6.04 11.92
N GLY A 242 7.61 -6.84 10.97
CA GLY A 242 8.11 -6.38 9.69
C GLY A 242 7.50 -7.18 8.53
N ILE A 243 7.95 -6.88 7.34
CA ILE A 243 7.46 -7.47 6.10
C ILE A 243 8.62 -8.22 5.44
N MET A 244 8.34 -9.43 4.98
CA MET A 244 9.23 -10.22 4.15
C MET A 244 8.64 -10.40 2.75
N THR A 245 9.48 -10.72 1.79
CA THR A 245 9.12 -10.94 0.39
C THR A 245 9.98 -12.01 -0.25
N ALA A 246 9.42 -12.67 -1.24
CA ALA A 246 10.15 -13.52 -2.18
C ALA A 246 9.58 -13.36 -3.59
N VAL A 247 10.35 -13.75 -4.60
CA VAL A 247 9.94 -13.73 -6.01
C VAL A 247 10.11 -15.10 -6.65
N SER A 248 9.21 -15.44 -7.56
CA SER A 248 9.23 -16.73 -8.26
C SER A 248 8.66 -16.61 -9.68
N LYS A 249 9.06 -17.49 -10.57
CA LYS A 249 8.42 -17.66 -11.90
C LYS A 249 7.07 -18.38 -11.82
N THR A 250 6.81 -19.10 -10.72
CA THR A 250 5.57 -19.86 -10.52
C THR A 250 4.89 -19.43 -9.22
N PRO A 251 3.54 -19.42 -9.15
CA PRO A 251 2.84 -18.97 -7.95
C PRO A 251 2.79 -20.04 -6.83
N THR A 252 3.32 -21.24 -7.07
CA THR A 252 3.20 -22.38 -6.13
C THR A 252 4.49 -22.73 -5.41
N SER A 253 5.61 -22.04 -5.69
CA SER A 253 6.89 -22.33 -5.06
C SER A 253 7.74 -21.06 -5.02
N PHE A 254 8.15 -20.66 -3.83
CA PHE A 254 8.99 -19.49 -3.61
C PHE A 254 10.28 -19.88 -2.88
N PRO A 255 11.39 -19.18 -3.15
CA PRO A 255 12.62 -19.31 -2.36
C PRO A 255 12.43 -18.76 -0.96
N LYS A 256 13.47 -18.89 -0.12
CA LYS A 256 13.49 -18.30 1.23
C LYS A 256 13.23 -16.79 1.16
N PRO A 257 12.25 -16.28 1.93
CA PRO A 257 11.90 -14.87 1.90
C PRO A 257 12.99 -13.99 2.53
N GLN A 258 13.02 -12.72 2.12
CA GLN A 258 13.96 -11.71 2.62
C GLN A 258 13.20 -10.53 3.24
N TRP A 259 13.81 -9.87 4.22
CA TRP A 259 13.27 -8.67 4.84
C TRP A 259 13.27 -7.48 3.88
N LEU A 260 12.20 -6.71 3.87
CA LEU A 260 12.18 -5.41 3.21
C LEU A 260 13.17 -4.45 3.89
N LYS A 261 13.70 -3.51 3.10
CA LYS A 261 14.63 -2.49 3.54
C LYS A 261 13.97 -1.11 3.51
N TYR A 262 14.25 -0.30 4.55
CA TYR A 262 13.72 1.06 4.68
C TYR A 262 14.84 2.05 5.01
N PRO A 263 15.72 2.39 4.06
CA PRO A 263 16.94 3.15 4.34
C PRO A 263 16.68 4.58 4.86
N ASN A 264 15.50 5.13 4.57
CA ASN A 264 15.12 6.49 4.95
C ASN A 264 14.18 6.58 6.17
N ALA A 265 13.89 5.48 6.85
CA ALA A 265 12.88 5.46 7.89
C ALA A 265 13.32 4.69 9.13
N THR A 266 12.90 5.17 10.30
CA THR A 266 13.10 4.48 11.58
C THR A 266 12.25 3.22 11.65
N GLU A 267 12.69 2.26 12.47
CA GLU A 267 11.94 1.04 12.71
C GLU A 267 10.56 1.32 13.29
N GLN A 268 9.55 0.65 12.74
CA GLN A 268 8.15 0.72 13.19
C GLN A 268 7.49 -0.65 13.03
N ALA A 269 6.58 -0.99 13.93
CA ALA A 269 5.79 -2.21 13.81
C ALA A 269 4.75 -2.07 12.66
N LEU A 270 4.95 -2.82 11.58
CA LEU A 270 4.06 -2.86 10.42
C LEU A 270 3.21 -4.13 10.49
N TYR A 271 1.88 -3.96 10.61
CA TYR A 271 0.98 -5.11 10.77
C TYR A 271 0.62 -5.74 9.43
N THR A 272 0.37 -4.92 8.42
CA THR A 272 0.10 -5.30 7.03
C THR A 272 0.99 -4.55 6.08
N ASN A 273 0.89 -4.80 4.79
CA ASN A 273 1.77 -4.17 3.80
C ASN A 273 1.01 -3.52 2.63
N GLN A 274 -0.09 -4.10 2.14
CA GLN A 274 -0.92 -3.65 1.01
C GLN A 274 -0.11 -3.23 -0.22
N ILE A 275 0.98 -3.96 -0.49
CA ILE A 275 1.90 -3.68 -1.61
C ILE A 275 1.28 -4.18 -2.90
N GLN A 276 1.37 -3.35 -3.95
CA GLN A 276 0.93 -3.65 -5.29
C GLN A 276 1.66 -2.80 -6.32
N PRO A 277 1.74 -3.19 -7.58
CA PRO A 277 2.16 -2.31 -8.67
C PRO A 277 1.15 -1.18 -8.83
N TYR A 278 1.63 0.03 -9.12
CA TYR A 278 0.72 1.12 -9.46
C TYR A 278 0.18 0.91 -10.89
N PHE A 279 -1.12 0.86 -11.07
CA PHE A 279 -1.74 0.44 -12.33
C PHE A 279 -1.44 1.35 -13.53
N ARG A 280 -1.04 2.63 -13.30
CA ARG A 280 -0.63 3.56 -14.36
C ARG A 280 0.88 3.58 -14.59
N ALA A 281 1.67 3.07 -13.64
CA ALA A 281 3.13 2.98 -13.69
C ALA A 281 3.59 1.70 -12.97
N PRO A 282 3.40 0.52 -13.57
CA PRO A 282 3.56 -0.77 -12.88
C PRO A 282 5.00 -1.09 -12.42
N HIS A 283 5.99 -0.33 -12.87
CA HIS A 283 7.37 -0.38 -12.37
C HIS A 283 7.54 0.32 -11.00
N ILE A 284 6.49 0.97 -10.48
CA ILE A 284 6.47 1.58 -9.15
C ILE A 284 5.53 0.75 -8.28
N PHE A 285 6.09 0.13 -7.24
CA PHE A 285 5.31 -0.54 -6.22
C PHE A 285 4.88 0.47 -5.17
N MET A 286 3.61 0.46 -4.82
CA MET A 286 3.03 1.25 -3.73
C MET A 286 2.57 0.33 -2.62
N GLY A 287 2.83 0.72 -1.38
CA GLY A 287 2.39 -0.01 -0.19
C GLY A 287 1.73 0.91 0.82
N PHE A 288 0.72 0.37 1.50
CA PHE A 288 -0.03 1.10 2.54
C PHE A 288 -0.01 0.31 3.85
N PRO A 289 1.17 0.15 4.49
CA PRO A 289 1.27 -0.63 5.69
C PRO A 289 0.52 0.03 6.85
N MET A 290 -0.21 -0.80 7.61
CA MET A 290 -0.81 -0.36 8.85
C MET A 290 0.25 -0.33 9.95
N ARG A 291 0.50 0.84 10.56
CA ARG A 291 1.37 0.97 11.72
C ARG A 291 0.63 0.55 12.97
N TYR A 292 1.28 -0.27 13.76
CA TYR A 292 0.74 -0.83 14.99
C TYR A 292 1.38 -0.15 16.19
N ASN A 293 0.65 0.72 16.88
CA ASN A 293 1.16 1.52 17.98
C ASN A 293 0.47 1.16 19.30
N ASP A 294 1.13 0.34 20.11
CA ASP A 294 0.67 0.10 21.48
C ASP A 294 1.05 1.28 22.38
N ARG A 295 0.03 2.00 22.86
CA ARG A 295 0.19 3.21 23.71
C ARG A 295 0.16 2.90 25.20
N GLY A 296 -0.11 1.64 25.57
CA GLY A 296 -0.38 1.29 26.95
C GLY A 296 -1.54 2.10 27.57
N TRP A 297 -1.79 1.92 28.84
CA TRP A 297 -2.80 2.69 29.60
C TRP A 297 -2.26 4.05 30.04
N SER A 298 -1.91 4.89 29.07
CA SER A 298 -1.50 6.28 29.33
C SER A 298 -2.71 7.17 29.69
N PRO A 299 -2.49 8.35 30.35
CA PRO A 299 -3.56 9.30 30.61
C PRO A 299 -4.33 9.75 29.36
N SER A 300 -3.66 9.82 28.20
CA SER A 300 -4.30 10.15 26.93
C SER A 300 -5.16 8.99 26.42
N MET A 301 -4.71 7.74 26.59
CA MET A 301 -5.47 6.55 26.20
C MET A 301 -6.77 6.44 26.99
N THR A 302 -6.76 6.73 28.29
CA THR A 302 -7.96 6.68 29.14
C THR A 302 -8.97 7.78 28.85
N LYS A 303 -8.57 8.83 28.12
CA LYS A 303 -9.45 9.92 27.67
C LYS A 303 -10.08 9.69 26.30
N LEU A 304 -9.64 8.66 25.56
CA LEU A 304 -10.26 8.32 24.29
C LEU A 304 -11.69 7.77 24.52
N PRO A 305 -12.61 8.00 23.58
CA PRO A 305 -13.96 7.43 23.64
C PRO A 305 -13.94 5.90 23.76
N GLY A 306 -14.98 5.32 24.33
CA GLY A 306 -15.15 3.87 24.46
C GLY A 306 -14.22 3.23 25.50
N LEU A 307 -13.88 3.91 26.61
CA LEU A 307 -12.95 3.37 27.62
C LEU A 307 -13.37 1.98 28.15
N GLU A 308 -14.66 1.79 28.44
CA GLU A 308 -15.16 0.49 28.92
C GLU A 308 -14.97 -0.63 27.89
N GLU A 309 -15.21 -0.32 26.62
CA GLU A 309 -14.99 -1.29 25.52
C GLU A 309 -13.51 -1.63 25.40
N ARG A 310 -12.62 -0.63 25.45
CA ARG A 310 -11.16 -0.83 25.45
C ARG A 310 -10.72 -1.72 26.62
N GLN A 311 -11.24 -1.48 27.82
CA GLN A 311 -10.96 -2.30 29.00
C GLN A 311 -11.52 -3.73 28.85
N HIS A 312 -12.69 -3.88 28.22
CA HIS A 312 -13.25 -5.20 27.93
C HIS A 312 -12.35 -5.98 26.94
N ARG A 313 -11.95 -5.37 25.85
CA ARG A 313 -11.02 -5.96 24.84
C ARG A 313 -9.67 -6.32 25.44
N ALA A 314 -9.16 -5.51 26.35
CA ALA A 314 -7.88 -5.77 27.03
C ALA A 314 -7.90 -7.01 27.93
N LYS A 315 -9.08 -7.50 28.37
CA LYS A 315 -9.20 -8.77 29.11
C LYS A 315 -8.82 -9.99 28.25
N GLN A 316 -9.02 -9.91 26.94
CA GLN A 316 -8.63 -10.96 26.00
C GLN A 316 -7.12 -10.92 25.73
N HIS A 317 -6.61 -9.72 25.44
CA HIS A 317 -5.18 -9.45 25.29
C HIS A 317 -4.94 -7.98 25.60
N PRO A 318 -3.98 -7.62 26.48
CA PRO A 318 -3.76 -6.23 26.93
C PRO A 318 -3.69 -5.22 25.78
N ARG A 319 -2.99 -5.56 24.68
CA ARG A 319 -2.84 -4.69 23.50
C ARG A 319 -4.14 -4.41 22.75
N TYR A 320 -5.18 -5.24 22.86
CA TYR A 320 -6.44 -5.01 22.15
C TYR A 320 -7.19 -3.77 22.64
N GLY A 321 -6.93 -3.34 23.87
CA GLY A 321 -7.49 -2.11 24.43
C GLY A 321 -6.62 -0.87 24.23
N THR A 322 -5.30 -1.04 24.09
CA THR A 322 -4.32 0.06 24.11
C THR A 322 -3.63 0.32 22.77
N THR A 323 -3.79 -0.56 21.78
CA THR A 323 -3.25 -0.33 20.45
C THR A 323 -4.14 0.60 19.64
N VAL A 324 -3.51 1.54 18.96
CA VAL A 324 -4.12 2.40 17.94
C VAL A 324 -3.36 2.23 16.63
N THR A 325 -4.06 2.34 15.51
CA THR A 325 -3.52 2.09 14.19
C THR A 325 -3.76 3.27 13.26
N ASP A 326 -2.83 3.49 12.34
CA ASP A 326 -2.93 4.41 11.22
C ASP A 326 -2.30 3.78 9.98
N ALA A 327 -2.53 4.35 8.81
CA ALA A 327 -1.91 3.88 7.58
C ALA A 327 -0.73 4.76 7.20
N ALA A 328 0.40 4.14 6.84
CA ALA A 328 1.54 4.80 6.22
C ALA A 328 1.48 4.66 4.69
N PHE A 329 2.39 5.34 4.00
CA PHE A 329 2.62 5.22 2.57
C PHE A 329 4.09 4.89 2.31
N MET A 330 4.34 4.00 1.35
CA MET A 330 5.69 3.66 0.92
C MET A 330 5.74 3.28 -0.56
N THR A 331 6.87 3.50 -1.19
CA THR A 331 7.09 3.20 -2.61
C THR A 331 8.41 2.47 -2.84
N SER A 332 8.48 1.69 -3.90
CA SER A 332 9.68 0.97 -4.30
C SER A 332 9.73 0.81 -5.81
N ARG A 333 10.93 0.66 -6.36
CA ARG A 333 11.16 0.35 -7.79
C ARG A 333 11.75 -1.04 -8.00
N ASP A 334 12.24 -1.68 -6.94
CA ASP A 334 12.79 -3.05 -6.95
C ASP A 334 11.90 -4.07 -6.21
N GLY A 335 10.87 -3.57 -5.47
CA GLY A 335 9.99 -4.38 -4.65
C GLY A 335 10.64 -4.91 -3.37
N MET A 336 11.86 -4.46 -3.04
CA MET A 336 12.63 -4.87 -1.87
C MET A 336 13.00 -3.69 -0.98
N THR A 337 13.44 -2.59 -1.58
CA THR A 337 13.87 -1.37 -0.90
C THR A 337 12.79 -0.33 -1.04
N PHE A 338 12.18 0.04 0.08
CA PHE A 338 11.05 0.98 0.10
C PHE A 338 11.45 2.33 0.70
N HIS A 339 11.14 3.40 -0.01
CA HIS A 339 11.03 4.74 0.55
C HIS A 339 9.73 4.82 1.34
N ARG A 340 9.80 4.96 2.66
CA ARG A 340 8.64 5.02 3.54
C ARG A 340 8.49 6.41 4.13
N TRP A 341 7.32 7.02 3.91
CA TRP A 341 6.97 8.31 4.48
C TRP A 341 6.71 8.19 5.98
N SER A 342 7.22 9.15 6.75
CA SER A 342 7.06 9.16 8.21
C SER A 342 5.67 9.61 8.64
N GLU A 343 5.05 10.47 7.84
CA GLU A 343 3.70 10.97 8.05
C GLU A 343 2.65 9.86 7.89
N ALA A 344 1.54 9.98 8.63
CA ALA A 344 0.40 9.11 8.41
C ALA A 344 -0.32 9.52 7.12
N PHE A 345 -0.48 8.57 6.22
CA PHE A 345 -1.25 8.72 4.98
C PHE A 345 -2.76 8.81 5.28
N ILE A 346 -3.29 7.88 6.10
CA ILE A 346 -4.62 8.00 6.71
C ILE A 346 -4.45 8.08 8.22
N ARG A 347 -5.05 9.11 8.83
CA ARG A 347 -5.07 9.32 10.28
C ARG A 347 -6.42 8.91 10.86
N PRO A 348 -6.50 8.53 12.15
CA PRO A 348 -7.76 8.22 12.83
C PRO A 348 -8.76 9.38 12.83
N GLY A 349 -8.29 10.62 12.67
CA GLY A 349 -9.14 11.82 12.71
C GLY A 349 -9.56 12.23 14.13
N PRO A 350 -10.60 13.07 14.27
CA PRO A 350 -11.13 13.46 15.57
C PRO A 350 -11.56 12.26 16.40
N ALA A 351 -11.28 12.28 17.70
CA ALA A 351 -11.70 11.24 18.62
C ALA A 351 -13.23 11.23 18.75
N ARG A 352 -13.86 10.14 18.35
CA ARG A 352 -15.30 9.88 18.38
C ARG A 352 -15.52 8.46 18.88
N GLN A 353 -16.77 8.14 19.22
CA GLN A 353 -17.14 6.75 19.48
C GLN A 353 -16.69 5.86 18.29
N ASP A 354 -16.21 4.68 18.60
CA ASP A 354 -15.73 3.66 17.65
C ASP A 354 -14.56 4.11 16.75
N THR A 355 -13.75 5.09 17.19
CA THR A 355 -12.51 5.49 16.52
C THR A 355 -11.30 5.39 17.44
N TRP A 356 -10.10 5.44 16.88
CA TRP A 356 -8.85 5.26 17.60
C TRP A 356 -8.72 3.86 18.21
N VAL A 357 -9.27 2.86 17.54
CA VAL A 357 -9.23 1.48 17.98
C VAL A 357 -8.23 0.66 17.15
N TYR A 358 -7.87 -0.49 17.67
CA TYR A 358 -7.07 -1.46 16.95
C TYR A 358 -7.80 -1.90 15.68
N GLY A 359 -7.09 -1.88 14.53
CA GLY A 359 -7.62 -2.31 13.24
C GLY A 359 -8.33 -1.22 12.42
N ASP A 360 -8.50 0.00 12.98
CA ASP A 360 -8.97 1.13 12.19
C ASP A 360 -7.91 1.65 11.22
N ASN A 361 -8.36 2.28 10.13
CA ASN A 361 -7.51 2.82 9.06
C ASN A 361 -6.70 1.74 8.34
N PHE A 362 -7.18 0.52 8.36
CA PHE A 362 -6.66 -0.59 7.60
C PHE A 362 -7.08 -0.40 6.13
N ILE A 363 -6.15 0.03 5.27
CA ILE A 363 -6.43 0.22 3.85
C ILE A 363 -6.59 -1.14 3.20
N PHE A 364 -7.61 -1.30 2.35
CA PHE A 364 -7.83 -2.50 1.56
C PHE A 364 -6.67 -2.74 0.60
N TRP A 365 -6.40 -3.96 0.29
CA TRP A 365 -5.46 -4.26 -0.76
C TRP A 365 -6.12 -4.04 -2.13
N GLY A 366 -5.68 -3.00 -2.80
CA GLY A 366 -6.20 -2.51 -4.07
C GLY A 366 -6.54 -1.03 -4.04
N MET A 367 -6.56 -0.43 -5.20
CA MET A 367 -7.02 0.92 -5.46
C MET A 367 -7.71 0.93 -6.81
N VAL A 368 -8.77 1.71 -6.95
CA VAL A 368 -9.57 1.71 -8.17
C VAL A 368 -9.88 3.13 -8.64
N PRO A 369 -9.90 3.39 -9.95
CA PRO A 369 -10.41 4.66 -10.47
C PRO A 369 -11.93 4.72 -10.29
N THR A 370 -12.43 5.86 -9.84
CA THR A 370 -13.85 6.14 -9.72
C THR A 370 -14.15 7.55 -10.20
N LYS A 371 -15.39 7.80 -10.61
CA LYS A 371 -15.82 9.15 -11.00
C LYS A 371 -15.62 10.13 -9.85
N SER A 372 -15.13 11.33 -10.18
CA SER A 372 -15.08 12.43 -9.23
C SER A 372 -16.49 12.87 -8.85
N HIS A 373 -16.65 13.36 -7.62
CA HIS A 373 -17.88 14.00 -7.17
C HIS A 373 -18.13 15.36 -7.86
N LEU A 374 -17.11 15.92 -8.47
CA LEU A 374 -17.21 17.15 -9.27
C LEU A 374 -17.54 16.79 -10.70
N GLN A 375 -18.70 17.23 -11.16
CA GLN A 375 -19.14 16.98 -12.55
C GLN A 375 -18.14 17.56 -13.56
N GLY A 376 -17.72 16.74 -14.52
CA GLY A 376 -16.76 17.13 -15.57
C GLY A 376 -15.29 17.09 -15.14
N ALA A 377 -15.00 16.82 -13.86
CA ALA A 377 -13.64 16.59 -13.41
C ALA A 377 -13.13 15.19 -13.82
N PRO A 378 -11.81 15.01 -13.94
CA PRO A 378 -11.21 13.70 -14.16
C PRO A 378 -11.55 12.70 -13.06
N ASP A 379 -11.41 11.40 -13.36
CA ASP A 379 -11.54 10.34 -12.37
C ASP A 379 -10.52 10.49 -11.24
N GLU A 380 -10.91 10.08 -10.03
CA GLU A 380 -10.07 10.04 -8.83
C GLU A 380 -9.68 8.59 -8.51
N ILE A 381 -8.61 8.40 -7.76
CA ILE A 381 -8.31 7.10 -7.15
C ILE A 381 -9.14 6.98 -5.89
N SER A 382 -9.95 5.91 -5.80
CA SER A 382 -10.60 5.49 -4.57
C SER A 382 -9.76 4.45 -3.84
N LEU A 383 -9.58 4.72 -2.54
CA LEU A 383 -9.05 3.81 -1.54
C LEU A 383 -10.14 3.54 -0.51
N TYR A 384 -10.13 2.38 0.09
CA TYR A 384 -11.09 2.04 1.15
C TYR A 384 -10.33 1.65 2.41
N ALA A 385 -10.90 1.97 3.58
CA ALA A 385 -10.31 1.59 4.85
C ALA A 385 -11.39 1.22 5.89
N THR A 386 -11.00 0.41 6.86
CA THR A 386 -11.87 0.01 7.97
C THR A 386 -12.04 1.13 8.98
N GLU A 387 -13.25 1.24 9.53
CA GLU A 387 -13.59 2.02 10.73
C GLU A 387 -14.45 1.18 11.67
N GLY A 388 -14.25 1.31 12.98
CA GLY A 388 -14.99 0.58 14.00
C GLY A 388 -14.69 -0.92 14.03
N TYR A 389 -13.44 -1.30 13.84
CA TYR A 389 -13.02 -2.70 13.84
C TYR A 389 -13.21 -3.35 15.21
N TRP A 390 -13.99 -4.44 15.25
CA TRP A 390 -14.44 -5.14 16.45
C TRP A 390 -15.32 -4.29 17.38
N GLU A 391 -15.91 -3.21 16.89
CA GLU A 391 -16.87 -2.41 17.63
C GLU A 391 -18.30 -2.72 17.17
N GLY A 392 -19.24 -2.69 18.10
CA GLY A 392 -20.65 -2.89 17.77
C GLY A 392 -20.93 -4.19 17.00
N ASN A 393 -21.84 -4.13 16.05
CA ASN A 393 -22.31 -5.26 15.26
C ASN A 393 -21.63 -5.38 13.90
N ALA A 394 -21.01 -4.34 13.40
CA ALA A 394 -20.38 -4.32 12.07
C ALA A 394 -19.24 -3.30 11.98
N THR A 395 -18.19 -3.69 11.28
CA THR A 395 -17.15 -2.78 10.78
C THR A 395 -17.73 -1.89 9.69
N SER A 396 -17.23 -0.67 9.52
CA SER A 396 -17.58 0.20 8.38
C SER A 396 -16.47 0.22 7.35
N PHE A 397 -16.83 0.20 6.06
CA PHE A 397 -15.91 0.43 4.94
C PHE A 397 -16.04 1.87 4.49
N ARG A 398 -15.02 2.66 4.74
CA ARG A 398 -14.97 4.07 4.36
C ARG A 398 -14.16 4.27 3.09
N ARG A 399 -14.72 5.03 2.15
CA ARG A 399 -14.02 5.49 0.96
C ARG A 399 -13.17 6.73 1.26
N TYR A 400 -12.02 6.78 0.63
CA TYR A 400 -11.14 7.93 0.56
C TYR A 400 -10.80 8.17 -0.90
N THR A 401 -10.63 9.41 -1.31
CA THR A 401 -10.22 9.75 -2.68
C THR A 401 -8.93 10.54 -2.69
N ILE A 402 -8.14 10.30 -3.70
CA ILE A 402 -6.95 11.08 -4.00
C ILE A 402 -6.90 11.35 -5.51
N ARG A 403 -6.33 12.50 -5.88
CA ARG A 403 -6.07 12.83 -7.28
C ARG A 403 -5.35 11.69 -8.00
N MET A 404 -5.67 11.46 -9.26
CA MET A 404 -4.95 10.51 -10.10
C MET A 404 -3.45 10.88 -10.11
N ASP A 405 -2.57 9.90 -9.83
CA ASP A 405 -1.12 10.05 -9.66
C ASP A 405 -0.67 10.98 -8.50
N GLY A 406 -1.62 11.50 -7.71
CA GLY A 406 -1.41 12.58 -6.75
C GLY A 406 -1.00 12.15 -5.34
N PHE A 407 -0.22 11.07 -5.19
CA PHE A 407 0.26 10.61 -3.86
C PHE A 407 1.31 11.55 -3.27
N VAL A 408 2.22 12.02 -4.11
CA VAL A 408 3.29 12.96 -3.77
C VAL A 408 3.47 13.94 -4.89
N SER A 409 3.76 15.19 -4.56
CA SER A 409 4.15 16.20 -5.55
C SER A 409 5.38 16.96 -5.09
N VAL A 410 6.07 17.59 -6.05
CA VAL A 410 7.03 18.66 -5.77
C VAL A 410 6.23 19.94 -5.59
N GLN A 411 6.28 20.51 -4.39
CA GLN A 411 5.54 21.70 -4.02
C GLN A 411 6.45 22.93 -3.93
N ALA A 412 6.11 23.98 -4.67
CA ALA A 412 6.74 25.27 -4.61
C ALA A 412 5.93 26.25 -3.73
N PRO A 413 6.58 27.11 -2.92
CA PRO A 413 5.94 28.24 -2.28
C PRO A 413 5.64 29.34 -3.33
N PHE A 414 4.91 30.41 -2.95
CA PHE A 414 4.62 31.53 -3.81
C PHE A 414 5.88 32.27 -4.32
N SER A 415 6.96 32.22 -3.55
CA SER A 415 8.28 32.78 -3.99
C SER A 415 8.95 31.97 -5.11
N GLY A 416 8.34 30.86 -5.51
CA GLY A 416 8.88 29.97 -6.53
C GLY A 416 9.94 29.00 -6.01
N GLY A 417 10.48 28.20 -6.92
CA GLY A 417 11.57 27.28 -6.68
C GLY A 417 11.84 26.42 -7.92
N LYS A 418 12.81 25.52 -7.82
CA LYS A 418 13.28 24.71 -8.95
C LYS A 418 13.41 23.23 -8.56
N LEU A 419 13.02 22.36 -9.46
CA LEU A 419 13.35 20.94 -9.48
C LEU A 419 14.33 20.70 -10.61
N LEU A 420 15.46 20.09 -10.32
CA LEU A 420 16.39 19.54 -11.32
C LEU A 420 16.32 18.01 -11.24
N THR A 421 16.08 17.37 -12.37
CA THR A 421 16.14 15.92 -12.48
C THR A 421 17.58 15.45 -12.66
N LYS A 422 17.86 14.20 -12.30
CA LYS A 422 19.05 13.50 -12.79
C LYS A 422 18.98 13.40 -14.31
N PRO A 423 20.11 13.11 -14.98
CA PRO A 423 20.10 12.88 -16.41
C PRO A 423 19.09 11.77 -16.76
N LEU A 424 18.22 12.04 -17.72
CA LEU A 424 17.17 11.14 -18.18
C LEU A 424 17.40 10.77 -19.64
N LYS A 425 17.19 9.50 -19.97
CA LYS A 425 17.04 9.03 -21.34
C LYS A 425 15.56 8.73 -21.58
N PHE A 426 14.96 9.35 -22.59
CA PHE A 426 13.55 9.21 -22.91
C PHE A 426 13.34 9.06 -24.42
N ASP A 427 12.21 8.44 -24.76
CA ASP A 427 11.69 8.34 -26.12
C ASP A 427 10.43 9.20 -26.23
N GLY A 428 10.27 9.90 -27.35
CA GLY A 428 9.09 10.73 -27.60
C GLY A 428 9.44 12.18 -27.93
N SER A 429 8.43 12.94 -28.35
CA SER A 429 8.54 14.33 -28.81
C SER A 429 7.69 15.31 -27.98
N GLN A 430 6.99 14.82 -26.95
CA GLN A 430 6.12 15.62 -26.09
C GLN A 430 6.36 15.29 -24.63
N LEU A 431 6.34 16.30 -23.76
CA LEU A 431 6.32 16.14 -22.32
C LEU A 431 4.89 16.37 -21.81
N GLU A 432 4.31 15.35 -21.19
CA GLU A 432 3.05 15.48 -20.47
C GLU A 432 3.29 15.64 -18.98
N MET A 433 2.60 16.59 -18.35
CA MET A 433 2.70 16.83 -16.91
C MET A 433 1.35 16.72 -16.21
N ASN A 434 1.38 16.09 -15.02
CA ASN A 434 0.33 16.19 -14.02
C ASN A 434 0.72 17.28 -13.01
N PHE A 435 -0.02 18.39 -12.99
CA PHE A 435 0.26 19.51 -12.11
C PHE A 435 -0.99 20.28 -11.71
N SER A 436 -0.89 21.02 -10.62
CA SER A 436 -1.90 21.96 -10.17
C SER A 436 -1.22 23.22 -9.65
N THR A 437 -1.74 24.39 -10.02
CA THR A 437 -1.26 25.69 -9.53
C THR A 437 -2.36 26.43 -8.78
N SER A 438 -1.98 27.44 -8.00
CA SER A 438 -2.90 28.51 -7.63
C SER A 438 -3.23 29.40 -8.84
N ALA A 439 -4.21 30.28 -8.71
CA ALA A 439 -4.55 31.23 -9.78
C ALA A 439 -3.40 32.17 -10.18
N ALA A 440 -2.44 32.38 -9.28
CA ALA A 440 -1.24 33.22 -9.51
C ALA A 440 0.04 32.40 -9.69
N GLY A 441 -0.06 31.06 -9.66
CA GLY A 441 1.09 30.17 -9.79
C GLY A 441 1.24 29.67 -11.22
N SER A 442 2.47 29.30 -11.58
CA SER A 442 2.78 28.72 -12.87
C SER A 442 3.96 27.75 -12.82
N VAL A 443 4.11 26.96 -13.89
CA VAL A 443 5.23 26.06 -14.11
C VAL A 443 5.83 26.36 -15.47
N ARG A 444 7.16 26.35 -15.57
CA ARG A 444 7.91 26.33 -16.82
C ARG A 444 8.92 25.20 -16.80
N VAL A 445 9.22 24.66 -17.96
CA VAL A 445 10.15 23.54 -18.12
C VAL A 445 11.27 23.94 -19.04
N GLU A 446 12.47 23.49 -18.74
CA GLU A 446 13.67 23.65 -19.54
C GLU A 446 14.33 22.28 -19.74
N ILE A 447 14.88 22.05 -20.92
CA ILE A 447 15.74 20.90 -21.19
C ILE A 447 17.19 21.37 -21.16
N GLN A 448 18.02 20.68 -20.37
CA GLN A 448 19.44 20.90 -20.26
C GLN A 448 20.23 19.72 -20.84
N ASP A 449 21.42 19.99 -21.38
CA ASP A 449 22.39 18.97 -21.75
C ASP A 449 23.07 18.39 -20.50
N ASP A 450 23.96 17.42 -20.70
CA ASP A 450 24.70 16.76 -19.63
C ASP A 450 25.67 17.65 -18.84
N ALA A 451 26.02 18.83 -19.42
CA ALA A 451 26.78 19.87 -18.76
C ALA A 451 25.91 20.88 -18.00
N GLY A 452 24.57 20.68 -17.98
CA GLY A 452 23.61 21.59 -17.34
C GLY A 452 23.34 22.86 -18.12
N LYS A 453 23.69 22.92 -19.41
CA LYS A 453 23.44 24.06 -20.27
C LYS A 453 22.08 23.90 -20.96
N PRO A 454 21.23 24.97 -20.96
CA PRO A 454 19.95 24.94 -21.65
C PRO A 454 20.10 24.65 -23.16
N VAL A 455 19.27 23.73 -23.64
CA VAL A 455 19.21 23.39 -25.07
C VAL A 455 18.46 24.51 -25.81
N THR A 456 19.00 25.00 -26.91
CA THR A 456 18.38 26.06 -27.72
C THR A 456 17.00 25.64 -28.21
N GLY A 457 15.99 26.47 -28.02
CA GLY A 457 14.59 26.19 -28.35
C GLY A 457 13.83 25.46 -27.22
N PHE A 458 14.50 25.11 -26.10
CA PHE A 458 13.91 24.48 -24.94
C PHE A 458 14.34 25.14 -23.62
N THR A 459 14.62 26.42 -23.64
CA THR A 459 14.96 27.21 -22.44
C THR A 459 13.69 27.60 -21.67
N LEU A 460 13.82 28.04 -20.42
CA LEU A 460 12.67 28.57 -19.65
C LEU A 460 11.97 29.75 -20.36
N ALA A 461 12.70 30.52 -21.18
CA ALA A 461 12.13 31.63 -21.95
C ALA A 461 11.32 31.14 -23.15
N ASP A 462 11.70 30.01 -23.74
CA ASP A 462 10.99 29.41 -24.88
C ASP A 462 9.71 28.68 -24.41
N CYS A 463 9.65 28.23 -23.14
CA CYS A 463 8.50 27.49 -22.58
C CYS A 463 7.34 28.45 -22.27
N ASN A 464 6.18 28.20 -22.85
CA ASN A 464 4.97 28.90 -22.48
C ASN A 464 4.62 28.61 -21.01
N GLU A 465 4.10 29.62 -20.33
CA GLU A 465 3.67 29.51 -18.94
C GLU A 465 2.53 28.51 -18.82
N GLN A 466 2.70 27.48 -17.96
CA GLN A 466 1.70 26.47 -17.68
C GLN A 466 1.03 26.81 -16.35
N PHE A 467 -0.29 26.97 -16.32
CA PHE A 467 -1.09 27.15 -15.11
C PHE A 467 -2.41 26.37 -15.20
N GLY A 468 -3.03 26.14 -14.06
CA GLY A 468 -4.29 25.40 -13.97
C GLY A 468 -4.14 24.11 -13.14
N ASP A 469 -5.08 23.20 -13.34
CA ASP A 469 -5.14 21.90 -12.67
C ASP A 469 -5.46 20.82 -13.72
N GLN A 470 -4.44 20.06 -14.14
CA GLN A 470 -4.57 19.09 -15.22
C GLN A 470 -3.73 17.84 -14.96
N LEU A 471 -4.25 16.69 -15.41
CA LEU A 471 -3.58 15.39 -15.25
C LEU A 471 -2.57 15.09 -16.38
N GLU A 472 -2.82 15.59 -17.59
CA GLU A 472 -2.09 15.24 -18.81
C GLU A 472 -1.94 16.49 -19.70
N ARG A 473 -1.23 17.49 -19.18
CA ARG A 473 -0.91 18.71 -19.93
C ARG A 473 0.31 18.50 -20.78
N VAL A 474 0.17 18.64 -22.10
CA VAL A 474 1.32 18.75 -23.00
C VAL A 474 1.97 20.12 -22.79
N VAL A 475 3.26 20.12 -22.50
CA VAL A 475 4.08 21.34 -22.37
C VAL A 475 4.47 21.82 -23.74
N SER A 476 4.23 23.10 -24.03
CA SER A 476 4.52 23.75 -25.31
C SER A 476 5.40 24.98 -25.12
#